data_93e4271f5e2f778328c4d0b55fcff440
#
_entry.id   93e4271f5e2f778328c4d0b55fcff440
#
_cell.length_a   1.000
_cell.length_b   1.000
_cell.length_c   1.000
_cell.angle_alpha   90.00
_cell.angle_beta   90.00
_cell.angle_gamma   90.00
#
_symmetry.space_group_name_H-M   'P 1'
#
loop_
_entity.id
_entity.type
_entity.pdbx_description
1 polymer ?
#
loop_
_entity_poly.entity_id
_entity_poly.type
_entity_poly.pdbx_seq_one_letter_code
_entity_poly.pdbx_strand_id
1 'polypeptide(L)'
;INDYMAQEKEYTGTITLGHRESSIPFSYYDDKQQVIGYSHEMMLKVVEGIKNELKMAKIETRLMPVTSANRITLVQNGTVDIECGSTTNNLERQKQVGFSTSIFVIGTRLMAKKTAGINDFANLAGKNVVTTAGTTSERLLRKMNEDKKMGMSVISAKDHGEAFLTLETGRAVAFMMDDALLYGEMAKAKKAPDW
;
A
#
# COMPACT_ATOMS: atom_id res chain seq x y z
N ILE A 1 19.97 -52.55 2.56
CA ILE A 1 18.83 -51.79 3.17
C ILE A 1 19.27 -50.39 3.63
N ASN A 2 20.57 -50.05 3.58
CA ASN A 2 21.10 -48.78 4.11
C ASN A 2 21.30 -47.66 3.09
N ASP A 3 20.96 -47.84 1.81
CA ASP A 3 21.16 -46.80 0.79
C ASP A 3 19.91 -46.03 0.40
N TYR A 4 18.78 -46.29 1.05
CA TYR A 4 17.51 -45.56 0.75
C TYR A 4 17.21 -44.39 1.70
N MET A 5 18.05 -44.14 2.70
CA MET A 5 17.82 -43.12 3.73
C MET A 5 18.66 -41.85 3.58
N ALA A 6 19.40 -41.68 2.48
CA ALA A 6 20.37 -40.59 2.35
C ALA A 6 20.13 -39.66 1.14
N GLN A 7 18.89 -39.47 0.71
CA GLN A 7 18.52 -38.36 -0.20
C GLN A 7 17.25 -37.71 0.30
N GLU A 8 17.26 -37.06 1.45
CA GLU A 8 16.38 -35.93 1.67
C GLU A 8 16.82 -34.88 0.63
N LYS A 9 16.09 -34.84 -0.49
CA LYS A 9 16.21 -33.72 -1.44
C LYS A 9 15.92 -32.47 -0.62
N GLU A 10 16.91 -31.63 -0.41
CA GLU A 10 16.70 -30.30 0.14
C GLU A 10 15.79 -29.55 -0.81
N TYR A 11 14.51 -29.46 -0.48
CA TYR A 11 13.56 -28.64 -1.24
C TYR A 11 13.94 -27.18 -1.04
N THR A 12 14.27 -26.51 -2.13
CA THR A 12 14.53 -25.08 -2.19
C THR A 12 13.52 -24.43 -3.12
N GLY A 13 13.15 -23.21 -2.85
CA GLY A 13 12.23 -22.46 -3.67
C GLY A 13 12.48 -20.96 -3.58
N THR A 14 11.88 -20.19 -4.49
CA THR A 14 11.91 -18.73 -4.47
C THR A 14 10.50 -18.21 -4.36
N ILE A 15 10.28 -17.23 -3.48
CA ILE A 15 9.04 -16.49 -3.36
C ILE A 15 9.31 -15.03 -3.72
N THR A 16 8.57 -14.50 -4.69
CA THR A 16 8.62 -13.09 -5.06
C THR A 16 7.65 -12.30 -4.20
N LEU A 17 8.18 -11.37 -3.42
CA LEU A 17 7.45 -10.55 -2.47
C LEU A 17 7.22 -9.15 -3.05
N GLY A 18 5.96 -8.79 -3.28
CA GLY A 18 5.57 -7.45 -3.67
C GLY A 18 5.61 -6.49 -2.49
N HIS A 19 6.41 -5.44 -2.59
CA HIS A 19 6.52 -4.42 -1.54
C HIS A 19 6.18 -3.03 -2.07
N ARG A 20 5.89 -2.11 -1.17
CA ARG A 20 5.63 -0.70 -1.50
C ARG A 20 6.87 0.14 -1.24
N GLU A 21 6.93 1.30 -1.90
CA GLU A 21 8.05 2.23 -1.77
C GLU A 21 7.77 3.35 -0.76
N SER A 22 6.48 3.71 -0.57
CA SER A 22 6.08 4.84 0.28
C SER A 22 4.76 4.63 1.03
N SER A 23 4.40 3.38 1.40
CA SER A 23 3.20 3.10 2.21
C SER A 23 3.52 3.03 3.71
N ILE A 24 3.87 4.17 4.30
CA ILE A 24 4.21 4.28 5.72
C ILE A 24 2.94 4.18 6.56
N PRO A 25 2.91 3.37 7.61
CA PRO A 25 3.98 2.57 8.23
C PRO A 25 4.04 1.10 7.77
N PHE A 26 3.36 0.72 6.68
CA PHE A 26 3.13 -0.68 6.31
C PHE A 26 4.27 -1.31 5.50
N SER A 27 4.69 -0.66 4.41
CA SER A 27 5.77 -1.12 3.53
C SER A 27 6.36 0.09 2.81
N TYR A 28 7.62 0.37 3.05
CA TYR A 28 8.29 1.58 2.54
C TYR A 28 9.82 1.44 2.62
N TYR A 29 10.54 2.33 1.94
CA TYR A 29 11.99 2.41 2.06
C TYR A 29 12.42 3.25 3.26
N ASP A 30 13.37 2.75 4.03
CA ASP A 30 14.09 3.55 5.02
C ASP A 30 15.15 4.45 4.36
N ASP A 31 15.90 5.21 5.18
CA ASP A 31 16.96 6.10 4.71
C ASP A 31 18.14 5.35 4.06
N LYS A 32 18.25 4.03 4.28
CA LYS A 32 19.26 3.15 3.70
C LYS A 32 18.74 2.40 2.47
N GLN A 33 17.56 2.77 1.96
CA GLN A 33 16.88 2.09 0.85
C GLN A 33 16.56 0.62 1.14
N GLN A 34 16.36 0.27 2.40
CA GLN A 34 15.88 -1.05 2.80
C GLN A 34 14.36 -1.03 2.92
N VAL A 35 13.71 -2.09 2.47
CA VAL A 35 12.26 -2.25 2.64
C VAL A 35 11.97 -2.61 4.08
N ILE A 36 11.17 -1.79 4.74
CA ILE A 36 10.75 -1.97 6.13
C ILE A 36 9.25 -1.74 6.27
N GLY A 37 8.74 -1.98 7.46
CA GLY A 37 7.37 -1.65 7.86
C GLY A 37 6.57 -2.85 8.33
N TYR A 38 5.46 -2.55 8.98
CA TYR A 38 4.60 -3.52 9.64
C TYR A 38 4.18 -4.69 8.73
N SER A 39 3.66 -4.38 7.54
CA SER A 39 3.22 -5.41 6.59
C SER A 39 4.39 -6.18 5.99
N HIS A 40 5.53 -5.50 5.76
CA HIS A 40 6.73 -6.15 5.26
C HIS A 40 7.27 -7.19 6.25
N GLU A 41 7.35 -6.83 7.53
CA GLU A 41 7.80 -7.76 8.58
C GLU A 41 6.84 -8.95 8.75
N MET A 42 5.54 -8.71 8.65
CA MET A 42 4.54 -9.79 8.66
C MET A 42 4.73 -10.73 7.48
N MET A 43 4.96 -10.20 6.28
CA MET A 43 5.21 -11.00 5.07
C MET A 43 6.43 -11.91 5.23
N LEU A 44 7.52 -11.42 5.82
CA LEU A 44 8.70 -12.23 6.12
C LEU A 44 8.38 -13.36 7.11
N LYS A 45 7.52 -13.12 8.11
CA LYS A 45 7.06 -14.17 9.04
C LYS A 45 6.17 -15.21 8.34
N VAL A 46 5.36 -14.79 7.37
CA VAL A 46 4.57 -15.72 6.54
C VAL A 46 5.49 -16.63 5.72
N VAL A 47 6.54 -16.09 5.11
CA VAL A 47 7.54 -16.89 4.38
C VAL A 47 8.22 -17.90 5.29
N GLU A 48 8.60 -17.51 6.50
CA GLU A 48 9.17 -18.42 7.48
C GLU A 48 8.17 -19.52 7.90
N GLY A 49 6.91 -19.16 8.06
CA GLY A 49 5.82 -20.13 8.31
C GLY A 49 5.67 -21.15 7.16
N ILE A 50 5.69 -20.69 5.91
CA ILE A 50 5.63 -21.55 4.73
C ILE A 50 6.82 -22.50 4.69
N LYS A 51 8.03 -21.99 4.95
CA LYS A 51 9.25 -22.80 5.00
C LYS A 51 9.12 -23.93 6.02
N ASN A 52 8.64 -23.62 7.22
CA ASN A 52 8.46 -24.59 8.30
C ASN A 52 7.37 -25.62 7.98
N GLU A 53 6.22 -25.18 7.48
CA GLU A 53 5.09 -26.04 7.11
C GLU A 53 5.46 -27.05 6.00
N LEU A 54 6.18 -26.57 4.99
CA LEU A 54 6.61 -27.39 3.86
C LEU A 54 7.92 -28.14 4.12
N LYS A 55 8.53 -27.99 5.31
CA LYS A 55 9.81 -28.60 5.68
C LYS A 55 10.90 -28.35 4.64
N MET A 56 10.94 -27.12 4.12
CA MET A 56 11.95 -26.73 3.13
C MET A 56 13.25 -26.34 3.82
N ALA A 57 14.39 -26.78 3.27
CA ALA A 57 15.69 -26.39 3.78
C ALA A 57 15.96 -24.90 3.61
N LYS A 58 15.53 -24.33 2.46
CA LYS A 58 15.70 -22.92 2.15
C LYS A 58 14.56 -22.40 1.27
N ILE A 59 14.08 -21.19 1.59
CA ILE A 59 13.27 -20.36 0.68
C ILE A 59 14.06 -19.06 0.42
N GLU A 60 14.30 -18.78 -0.84
CA GLU A 60 14.84 -17.49 -1.27
C GLU A 60 13.69 -16.50 -1.45
N THR A 61 13.91 -15.26 -1.02
CA THR A 61 12.95 -14.17 -1.25
C THR A 61 13.49 -13.21 -2.27
N ARG A 62 12.65 -12.84 -3.24
CA ARG A 62 12.93 -11.78 -4.20
C ARG A 62 11.99 -10.62 -3.93
N LEU A 63 12.51 -9.45 -3.66
CA LEU A 63 11.71 -8.24 -3.49
C LEU A 63 11.39 -7.60 -4.83
N MET A 64 10.13 -7.22 -5.04
CA MET A 64 9.66 -6.53 -6.23
C MET A 64 8.83 -5.31 -5.84
N PRO A 65 9.21 -4.09 -6.24
CA PRO A 65 8.42 -2.90 -5.97
C PRO A 65 7.11 -2.93 -6.77
N VAL A 66 6.00 -2.64 -6.10
CA VAL A 66 4.68 -2.57 -6.69
C VAL A 66 3.98 -1.26 -6.32
N THR A 67 3.10 -0.79 -7.21
CA THR A 67 2.26 0.37 -6.98
C THR A 67 0.85 -0.05 -6.55
N SER A 68 0.05 0.88 -6.04
CA SER A 68 -1.36 0.62 -5.78
C SER A 68 -2.14 0.22 -7.04
N ALA A 69 -1.70 0.71 -8.22
CA ALA A 69 -2.36 0.45 -9.49
C ALA A 69 -2.04 -0.94 -10.07
N ASN A 70 -0.82 -1.48 -9.88
CA ASN A 70 -0.40 -2.72 -10.54
C ASN A 70 -0.38 -3.96 -9.63
N ARG A 71 -0.38 -3.81 -8.29
CA ARG A 71 -0.20 -4.91 -7.33
C ARG A 71 -1.18 -6.07 -7.53
N ILE A 72 -2.47 -5.79 -7.77
CA ILE A 72 -3.49 -6.85 -7.96
C ILE A 72 -3.17 -7.66 -9.22
N THR A 73 -2.89 -6.99 -10.34
CA THR A 73 -2.55 -7.65 -11.61
C THR A 73 -1.26 -8.47 -11.50
N LEU A 74 -0.25 -7.98 -10.78
CA LEU A 74 1.02 -8.69 -10.61
C LEU A 74 0.88 -9.94 -9.76
N VAL A 75 0.01 -9.94 -8.76
CA VAL A 75 -0.34 -11.17 -8.00
C VAL A 75 -1.19 -12.10 -8.86
N GLN A 76 -2.19 -11.58 -9.57
CA GLN A 76 -3.10 -12.37 -10.39
C GLN A 76 -2.38 -13.14 -11.50
N ASN A 77 -1.36 -12.55 -12.12
CA ASN A 77 -0.60 -13.18 -13.21
C ASN A 77 0.64 -13.97 -12.72
N GLY A 78 0.85 -14.07 -11.41
CA GLY A 78 1.95 -14.84 -10.82
C GLY A 78 3.34 -14.17 -10.93
N THR A 79 3.42 -12.90 -11.33
CA THR A 79 4.70 -12.14 -11.30
C THR A 79 5.14 -11.88 -9.86
N VAL A 80 4.19 -11.71 -8.95
CA VAL A 80 4.38 -11.60 -7.51
C VAL A 80 3.59 -12.71 -6.84
N ASP A 81 4.21 -13.46 -5.94
CA ASP A 81 3.56 -14.55 -5.22
C ASP A 81 2.75 -14.02 -4.03
N ILE A 82 3.31 -13.09 -3.27
CA ILE A 82 2.68 -12.47 -2.10
C ILE A 82 2.89 -10.96 -2.14
N GLU A 83 1.82 -10.19 -2.02
CA GLU A 83 1.90 -8.73 -1.80
C GLU A 83 1.49 -8.39 -0.38
N CYS A 84 2.28 -7.60 0.31
CA CYS A 84 1.99 -7.15 1.66
C CYS A 84 2.37 -5.68 1.83
N GLY A 85 1.40 -4.83 1.63
CA GLY A 85 1.53 -3.38 1.77
C GLY A 85 0.33 -2.82 2.50
N SER A 86 -0.40 -1.92 1.85
CA SER A 86 -1.61 -1.28 2.34
C SER A 86 -2.83 -1.63 1.46
N THR A 87 -2.96 -2.91 1.07
CA THR A 87 -4.02 -3.35 0.16
C THR A 87 -5.32 -3.63 0.91
N THR A 88 -6.32 -2.80 0.64
CA THR A 88 -7.67 -2.99 1.21
C THR A 88 -8.31 -4.25 0.66
N ASN A 89 -8.73 -5.15 1.55
CA ASN A 89 -9.57 -6.30 1.23
C ASN A 89 -11.01 -5.85 0.97
N ASN A 90 -11.55 -6.17 -0.19
CA ASN A 90 -12.95 -5.96 -0.54
C ASN A 90 -13.45 -7.01 -1.54
N LEU A 91 -14.78 -7.14 -1.67
CA LEU A 91 -15.42 -8.17 -2.48
C LEU A 91 -15.01 -8.15 -3.98
N GLU A 92 -14.73 -6.98 -4.54
CA GLU A 92 -14.31 -6.88 -5.95
C GLU A 92 -12.89 -7.43 -6.15
N ARG A 93 -11.98 -7.12 -5.23
CA ARG A 93 -10.60 -7.61 -5.27
C ARG A 93 -10.50 -9.10 -4.94
N GLN A 94 -11.36 -9.61 -4.05
CA GLN A 94 -11.45 -11.04 -3.74
C GLN A 94 -11.83 -11.90 -4.96
N LYS A 95 -12.46 -11.32 -5.98
CA LYS A 95 -12.74 -12.01 -7.25
C LYS A 95 -11.50 -12.17 -8.14
N GLN A 96 -10.44 -11.43 -7.84
CA GLN A 96 -9.23 -11.37 -8.66
C GLN A 96 -8.05 -12.08 -8.01
N VAL A 97 -7.90 -11.96 -6.69
CA VAL A 97 -6.79 -12.53 -5.91
C VAL A 97 -7.29 -13.01 -4.55
N GLY A 98 -6.55 -13.96 -3.95
CA GLY A 98 -6.78 -14.39 -2.57
C GLY A 98 -6.33 -13.32 -1.57
N PHE A 99 -7.02 -13.23 -0.43
CA PHE A 99 -6.67 -12.38 0.70
C PHE A 99 -6.50 -13.22 1.96
N SER A 100 -5.55 -12.84 2.79
CA SER A 100 -5.45 -13.29 4.19
C SER A 100 -6.58 -12.70 5.05
N THR A 101 -6.63 -13.09 6.31
CA THR A 101 -7.38 -12.32 7.32
C THR A 101 -6.88 -10.86 7.37
N SER A 102 -7.78 -9.94 7.73
CA SER A 102 -7.40 -8.52 7.86
C SER A 102 -6.36 -8.34 8.96
N ILE A 103 -5.24 -7.73 8.61
CA ILE A 103 -4.11 -7.47 9.52
C ILE A 103 -4.15 -6.08 10.13
N PHE A 104 -4.96 -5.17 9.58
CA PHE A 104 -5.12 -3.80 10.04
C PHE A 104 -6.47 -3.23 9.61
N VAL A 105 -6.99 -2.26 10.35
CA VAL A 105 -8.25 -1.55 10.04
C VAL A 105 -7.95 -0.07 9.89
N ILE A 106 -8.47 0.54 8.84
CA ILE A 106 -8.27 1.95 8.49
C ILE A 106 -9.60 2.67 8.25
N GLY A 107 -9.56 3.98 8.29
CA GLY A 107 -10.61 4.85 7.81
C GLY A 107 -10.11 5.81 6.75
N THR A 108 -10.88 6.03 5.68
CA THR A 108 -10.55 7.06 4.68
C THR A 108 -10.74 8.44 5.26
N ARG A 109 -9.75 9.32 5.11
CA ARG A 109 -9.71 10.68 5.66
C ARG A 109 -9.18 11.69 4.64
N LEU A 110 -9.20 12.95 5.04
CA LEU A 110 -8.57 14.07 4.34
C LEU A 110 -7.42 14.60 5.17
N MET A 111 -6.31 14.87 4.50
CA MET A 111 -5.23 15.69 5.04
C MET A 111 -5.19 17.02 4.28
N ALA A 112 -5.12 18.11 4.99
CA ALA A 112 -4.99 19.44 4.43
C ALA A 112 -4.18 20.31 5.38
N LYS A 113 -3.59 21.41 4.89
CA LYS A 113 -2.98 22.41 5.77
C LYS A 113 -4.05 23.03 6.66
N LYS A 114 -3.76 23.24 7.93
CA LYS A 114 -4.69 23.89 8.89
C LYS A 114 -5.23 25.22 8.37
N THR A 115 -4.44 25.93 7.57
CA THR A 115 -4.80 27.23 6.98
C THR A 115 -5.63 27.10 5.69
N ALA A 116 -5.87 25.88 5.16
CA ALA A 116 -6.55 25.69 3.89
C ALA A 116 -8.09 25.82 3.97
N GLY A 117 -8.66 25.88 5.18
CA GLY A 117 -10.11 26.00 5.38
C GLY A 117 -10.89 24.75 4.95
N ILE A 118 -10.22 23.58 4.93
CA ILE A 118 -10.83 22.28 4.61
C ILE A 118 -11.17 21.58 5.92
N ASN A 119 -12.44 21.60 6.29
CA ASN A 119 -12.94 20.97 7.51
C ASN A 119 -13.85 19.76 7.22
N ASP A 120 -14.32 19.62 5.97
CA ASP A 120 -15.17 18.54 5.54
C ASP A 120 -15.00 18.30 4.03
N PHE A 121 -15.46 17.16 3.56
CA PHE A 121 -15.48 16.80 2.13
C PHE A 121 -16.24 17.82 1.27
N ALA A 122 -17.30 18.45 1.80
CA ALA A 122 -18.03 19.50 1.09
C ALA A 122 -17.15 20.70 0.69
N ASN A 123 -16.11 20.99 1.46
CA ASN A 123 -15.19 22.09 1.18
C ASN A 123 -14.26 21.82 -0.02
N LEU A 124 -14.27 20.62 -0.58
CA LEU A 124 -13.46 20.23 -1.73
C LEU A 124 -14.05 20.68 -3.08
N ALA A 125 -15.30 21.13 -3.09
CA ALA A 125 -15.98 21.54 -4.33
C ALA A 125 -15.17 22.58 -5.11
N GLY A 126 -14.97 22.34 -6.40
CA GLY A 126 -14.19 23.20 -7.30
C GLY A 126 -12.69 23.24 -7.06
N LYS A 127 -12.15 22.39 -6.20
CA LYS A 127 -10.74 22.43 -5.79
C LYS A 127 -9.92 21.27 -6.39
N ASN A 128 -8.60 21.44 -6.39
CA ASN A 128 -7.65 20.39 -6.72
C ASN A 128 -7.47 19.49 -5.50
N VAL A 129 -7.78 18.20 -5.64
CA VAL A 129 -7.63 17.20 -4.59
C VAL A 129 -6.77 16.06 -5.10
N VAL A 130 -5.73 15.71 -4.35
CA VAL A 130 -4.85 14.60 -4.72
C VAL A 130 -5.25 13.32 -4.01
N THR A 131 -5.02 12.21 -4.67
CA THR A 131 -5.10 10.84 -4.14
C THR A 131 -4.08 9.96 -4.85
N THR A 132 -3.95 8.70 -4.44
CA THR A 132 -3.03 7.78 -5.11
C THR A 132 -3.80 6.88 -6.09
N ALA A 133 -3.27 6.76 -7.30
CA ALA A 133 -3.86 5.95 -8.38
C ALA A 133 -4.04 4.47 -7.97
N GLY A 134 -5.17 3.87 -8.36
CA GLY A 134 -5.48 2.46 -8.10
C GLY A 134 -5.91 2.13 -6.67
N THR A 135 -6.18 3.15 -5.85
CA THR A 135 -6.65 2.97 -4.47
C THR A 135 -8.18 2.98 -4.39
N THR A 136 -8.71 2.44 -3.29
CA THR A 136 -10.13 2.59 -2.94
C THR A 136 -10.50 4.05 -2.69
N SER A 137 -9.57 4.83 -2.13
CA SER A 137 -9.75 6.27 -1.90
C SER A 137 -9.91 7.05 -3.20
N GLU A 138 -9.14 6.73 -4.26
CA GLU A 138 -9.33 7.33 -5.58
C GLU A 138 -10.74 7.06 -6.12
N ARG A 139 -11.18 5.80 -6.08
CA ARG A 139 -12.52 5.42 -6.55
C ARG A 139 -13.62 6.16 -5.78
N LEU A 140 -13.50 6.22 -4.46
CA LEU A 140 -14.46 6.95 -3.62
C LEU A 140 -14.48 8.45 -3.91
N LEU A 141 -13.31 9.07 -4.09
CA LEU A 141 -13.20 10.49 -4.39
C LEU A 141 -13.83 10.83 -5.74
N ARG A 142 -13.54 10.03 -6.79
CA ARG A 142 -14.14 10.23 -8.12
C ARG A 142 -15.64 10.03 -8.09
N LYS A 143 -16.12 8.97 -7.43
CA LYS A 143 -17.54 8.71 -7.28
C LYS A 143 -18.26 9.84 -6.54
N MET A 144 -17.70 10.33 -5.46
CA MET A 144 -18.27 11.47 -4.71
C MET A 144 -18.29 12.74 -5.56
N ASN A 145 -17.23 13.00 -6.34
CA ASN A 145 -17.17 14.14 -7.25
C ASN A 145 -18.28 14.11 -8.29
N GLU A 146 -18.53 12.94 -8.88
CA GLU A 146 -19.58 12.73 -9.88
C GLU A 146 -20.97 12.81 -9.27
N ASP A 147 -21.27 11.99 -8.26
CA ASP A 147 -22.59 11.87 -7.63
C ASP A 147 -23.08 13.22 -7.07
N LYS A 148 -22.19 13.99 -6.46
CA LYS A 148 -22.51 15.28 -5.84
C LYS A 148 -22.21 16.48 -6.73
N LYS A 149 -21.75 16.24 -7.97
CA LYS A 149 -21.40 17.30 -8.95
C LYS A 149 -20.48 18.37 -8.36
N MET A 150 -19.43 17.92 -7.65
CA MET A 150 -18.58 18.81 -6.87
C MET A 150 -17.61 19.63 -7.72
N GLY A 151 -17.36 19.26 -8.97
CA GLY A 151 -16.45 19.98 -9.87
C GLY A 151 -14.99 19.94 -9.42
N MET A 152 -14.59 18.93 -8.63
CA MET A 152 -13.21 18.77 -8.19
C MET A 152 -12.30 18.39 -9.37
N SER A 153 -11.07 18.92 -9.38
CA SER A 153 -9.97 18.41 -10.19
C SER A 153 -9.22 17.35 -9.38
N VAL A 154 -9.43 16.05 -9.73
CA VAL A 154 -8.80 14.92 -9.03
C VAL A 154 -7.45 14.61 -9.63
N ILE A 155 -6.38 14.77 -8.86
CA ILE A 155 -5.01 14.46 -9.22
C ILE A 155 -4.69 13.07 -8.69
N SER A 156 -4.31 12.13 -9.58
CA SER A 156 -3.92 10.77 -9.22
C SER A 156 -2.40 10.65 -9.28
N ALA A 157 -1.77 10.61 -8.11
CA ALA A 157 -0.33 10.41 -7.98
C ALA A 157 0.05 8.92 -8.09
N LYS A 158 1.29 8.62 -8.49
CA LYS A 158 1.78 7.25 -8.63
C LYS A 158 1.83 6.50 -7.29
N ASP A 159 2.25 7.19 -6.23
CA ASP A 159 2.36 6.65 -4.88
C ASP A 159 2.00 7.69 -3.81
N HIS A 160 2.05 7.28 -2.53
CA HIS A 160 1.61 8.15 -1.43
C HIS A 160 2.59 9.30 -1.17
N GLY A 161 3.89 9.08 -1.34
CA GLY A 161 4.89 10.13 -1.20
C GLY A 161 4.74 11.24 -2.25
N GLU A 162 4.50 10.87 -3.52
CA GLU A 162 4.20 11.84 -4.58
C GLU A 162 2.88 12.58 -4.31
N ALA A 163 1.86 11.88 -3.81
CA ALA A 163 0.60 12.50 -3.44
C ALA A 163 0.80 13.54 -2.32
N PHE A 164 1.57 13.18 -1.29
CA PHE A 164 1.90 14.10 -0.20
C PHE A 164 2.72 15.30 -0.70
N LEU A 165 3.72 15.09 -1.55
CA LEU A 165 4.49 16.18 -2.15
C LEU A 165 3.60 17.13 -2.97
N THR A 166 2.62 16.59 -3.67
CA THR A 166 1.62 17.39 -4.42
C THR A 166 0.80 18.29 -3.49
N LEU A 167 0.42 17.77 -2.31
CA LEU A 167 -0.25 18.56 -1.26
C LEU A 167 0.72 19.59 -0.63
N GLU A 168 1.91 19.16 -0.24
CA GLU A 168 2.91 20.01 0.46
C GLU A 168 3.30 21.23 -0.39
N THR A 169 3.46 21.04 -1.69
CA THR A 169 3.78 22.09 -2.67
C THR A 169 2.60 22.99 -3.04
N GLY A 170 1.40 22.72 -2.52
CA GLY A 170 0.19 23.51 -2.76
C GLY A 170 -0.46 23.28 -4.14
N ARG A 171 -0.06 22.24 -4.90
CA ARG A 171 -0.71 21.87 -6.15
C ARG A 171 -2.10 21.26 -5.93
N ALA A 172 -2.34 20.71 -4.74
CA ALA A 172 -3.65 20.29 -4.27
C ALA A 172 -3.92 20.92 -2.89
N VAL A 173 -5.19 21.12 -2.55
CA VAL A 173 -5.60 21.66 -1.24
C VAL A 173 -5.81 20.58 -0.20
N ALA A 174 -6.04 19.34 -0.63
CA ALA A 174 -6.24 18.19 0.24
C ALA A 174 -5.72 16.90 -0.42
N PHE A 175 -5.31 15.94 0.43
CA PHE A 175 -4.96 14.58 0.08
C PHE A 175 -5.95 13.62 0.73
N MET A 176 -6.69 12.86 -0.07
CA MET A 176 -7.63 11.86 0.40
C MET A 176 -7.00 10.47 0.38
N MET A 177 -6.87 9.85 1.54
CA MET A 177 -6.26 8.52 1.72
C MET A 177 -6.69 7.88 3.05
N ASP A 178 -6.19 6.70 3.31
CA ASP A 178 -6.33 5.98 4.56
C ASP A 178 -5.60 6.70 5.70
N ASP A 179 -6.22 6.83 6.86
CA ASP A 179 -5.72 7.61 7.99
C ASP A 179 -4.29 7.23 8.42
N ALA A 180 -4.00 5.94 8.55
CA ALA A 180 -2.66 5.48 8.94
C ALA A 180 -1.58 5.92 7.93
N LEU A 181 -1.88 5.91 6.63
CA LEU A 181 -0.97 6.38 5.57
C LEU A 181 -0.78 7.90 5.63
N LEU A 182 -1.86 8.65 5.87
CA LEU A 182 -1.78 10.10 6.04
C LEU A 182 -0.91 10.46 7.25
N TYR A 183 -1.08 9.79 8.38
CA TYR A 183 -0.23 9.99 9.55
C TYR A 183 1.24 9.61 9.28
N GLY A 184 1.47 8.56 8.51
CA GLY A 184 2.82 8.16 8.09
C GLY A 184 3.53 9.25 7.29
N GLU A 185 2.86 9.84 6.31
CA GLU A 185 3.41 10.95 5.52
C GLU A 185 3.59 12.22 6.37
N MET A 186 2.62 12.53 7.24
CA MET A 186 2.73 13.66 8.16
C MET A 186 3.93 13.54 9.09
N ALA A 187 4.24 12.32 9.57
CA ALA A 187 5.38 12.09 10.45
C ALA A 187 6.73 12.39 9.78
N LYS A 188 6.82 12.27 8.45
CA LYS A 188 8.00 12.63 7.65
C LYS A 188 8.01 14.10 7.20
N ALA A 189 6.90 14.82 7.34
CA ALA A 189 6.80 16.20 6.89
C ALA A 189 7.77 17.10 7.63
N LYS A 190 8.43 18.02 6.92
CA LYS A 190 9.33 19.01 7.51
C LYS A 190 8.65 19.93 8.53
N LYS A 191 7.33 20.13 8.38
CA LYS A 191 6.48 20.96 9.23
C LYS A 191 5.21 20.20 9.64
N ALA A 192 5.39 19.08 10.34
CA ALA A 192 4.28 18.27 10.82
C ALA A 192 3.16 19.06 11.56
N PRO A 193 3.45 20.12 12.33
CA PRO A 193 2.40 20.92 12.99
C PRO A 193 1.45 21.68 12.06
N ASP A 194 1.78 21.85 10.79
CA ASP A 194 0.96 22.58 9.80
C ASP A 194 -0.23 21.78 9.28
N TRP A 195 -0.26 20.48 9.58
CA TRP A 195 -1.24 19.50 9.08
C TRP A 195 -2.29 19.12 10.11
#